data_95c0d62b989640c1f68c946854360a2d
#
_entry.id   95c0d62b989640c1f68c946854360a2d
#
_cell.length_a   1.000
_cell.length_b   1.000
_cell.length_c   1.000
_cell.angle_alpha   90.00
_cell.angle_beta   90.00
_cell.angle_gamma   90.00
#
_symmetry.space_group_name_H-M   'P 1'
#
loop_
_entity.id
_entity.type
_entity.pdbx_description
1 polymer ?
#
loop_
_entity_poly.entity_id
_entity_poly.type
_entity_poly.pdbx_seq_one_letter_code
_entity_poly.pdbx_strand_id
1 'polypeptide(L)'
;ISACLVGSEMCIRDRCNKNKKSKTERNNTNPILSDELEKMKNRKLLEEYFSRSLEIELLLRLYPDDEDTIYQIVDLLVDTCDSKRNLIRIAGDDKPAEVVLSRLKKLNADHIRFVLDCLAANTSPIRNMKQYLLAALFNAPTTIQLYYQNKVNHDLAARR
;
A
#
# COMPACT_ATOMS: atom_id res chain seq x y z
N ILE A 1 80.05 0.17 -8.08
CA ILE A 1 80.09 0.68 -9.43
C ILE A 1 78.66 1.07 -9.83
N SER A 2 78.54 2.39 -9.83
CA SER A 2 77.89 3.20 -10.86
C SER A 2 76.39 3.01 -10.99
N ALA A 3 75.71 3.99 -10.74
CA ALA A 3 75.51 5.30 -11.25
C ALA A 3 74.16 5.47 -11.89
N CYS A 4 73.50 6.53 -11.49
CA CYS A 4 72.90 7.59 -12.33
C CYS A 4 71.67 7.27 -13.05
N LEU A 5 70.73 8.10 -13.20
CA LEU A 5 70.52 9.55 -13.25
C LEU A 5 69.01 9.77 -13.39
N VAL A 6 68.42 10.69 -12.68
CA VAL A 6 68.11 12.06 -13.08
C VAL A 6 67.07 12.21 -14.19
N GLY A 7 66.12 12.99 -13.84
CA GLY A 7 65.49 13.94 -14.71
C GLY A 7 64.05 13.51 -15.04
N SER A 8 63.12 14.32 -15.06
CA SER A 8 63.07 15.77 -15.09
C SER A 8 61.62 16.20 -14.84
N GLU A 9 61.56 17.28 -14.20
CA GLU A 9 60.35 18.10 -14.10
C GLU A 9 59.73 18.36 -15.46
N MET A 10 58.43 18.23 -15.52
CA MET A 10 57.70 18.98 -16.53
C MET A 10 56.48 19.61 -15.90
N CYS A 11 56.69 20.85 -15.57
CA CYS A 11 55.64 21.85 -15.40
C CYS A 11 54.87 21.99 -16.71
N ILE A 12 53.60 21.77 -16.67
CA ILE A 12 52.71 22.27 -17.72
C ILE A 12 51.75 23.26 -17.08
N ARG A 13 52.13 24.46 -17.30
CA ARG A 13 51.43 25.71 -17.33
C ARG A 13 49.91 25.63 -17.35
N ASP A 14 49.36 26.36 -16.38
CA ASP A 14 48.10 27.04 -16.45
C ASP A 14 47.73 27.52 -17.86
N ARG A 15 46.58 27.11 -18.31
CA ARG A 15 45.85 27.84 -19.31
C ARG A 15 44.47 28.16 -18.79
N CYS A 16 44.35 29.34 -18.18
CA CYS A 16 43.10 30.03 -18.01
C CYS A 16 42.26 29.94 -19.27
N ASN A 17 41.09 29.37 -19.15
CA ASN A 17 40.01 29.70 -20.07
C ASN A 17 38.83 30.23 -19.25
N LYS A 18 38.77 31.56 -19.21
CA LYS A 18 37.57 32.31 -18.87
C LYS A 18 36.56 32.05 -19.96
N ASN A 19 35.43 31.43 -19.65
CA ASN A 19 34.13 31.97 -20.03
C ASN A 19 32.99 30.97 -19.79
N LYS A 20 32.09 31.40 -19.10
CA LYS A 20 30.63 31.54 -19.24
C LYS A 20 29.93 31.17 -17.94
N LYS A 21 29.52 32.23 -17.28
CA LYS A 21 28.41 32.19 -16.31
C LYS A 21 27.20 31.60 -17.03
N SER A 22 26.87 30.35 -16.80
CA SER A 22 25.52 29.90 -16.85
C SER A 22 24.99 29.92 -15.43
N LYS A 23 24.05 30.80 -15.17
CA LYS A 23 23.19 30.78 -14.01
C LYS A 23 22.38 29.48 -14.09
N THR A 24 22.88 28.42 -13.49
CA THR A 24 22.05 27.32 -13.12
C THR A 24 21.39 27.73 -11.82
N GLU A 25 20.16 28.12 -11.91
CA GLU A 25 19.28 28.23 -10.76
C GLU A 25 19.30 26.87 -10.06
N ARG A 26 20.04 26.80 -8.98
CA ARG A 26 19.95 25.68 -8.04
C ARG A 26 18.58 25.82 -7.39
N ASN A 27 17.61 25.12 -7.94
CA ASN A 27 16.41 24.80 -7.20
C ASN A 27 16.86 24.03 -5.97
N ASN A 28 16.95 24.77 -4.89
CA ASN A 28 17.23 24.26 -3.56
C ASN A 28 15.92 23.67 -3.02
N THR A 29 15.41 22.63 -3.70
CA THR A 29 14.31 21.82 -3.20
C THR A 29 14.93 20.93 -2.14
N ASN A 30 14.62 21.21 -0.89
CA ASN A 30 15.01 20.41 0.25
C ASN A 30 14.67 18.93 -0.07
N PRO A 31 15.63 17.98 -0.06
CA PRO A 31 15.35 16.59 -0.44
C PRO A 31 14.27 15.94 0.45
N ILE A 32 14.10 16.42 1.67
CA ILE A 32 13.06 15.98 2.61
C ILE A 32 11.66 16.37 2.12
N LEU A 33 11.50 17.59 1.56
CA LEU A 33 10.22 18.08 1.03
C LEU A 33 9.82 17.33 -0.26
N SER A 34 10.77 16.92 -1.08
CA SER A 34 10.48 16.14 -2.29
C SER A 34 10.01 14.72 -1.96
N ASP A 35 10.61 14.09 -0.95
CA ASP A 35 10.25 12.74 -0.49
C ASP A 35 8.85 12.71 0.16
N GLU A 36 8.50 13.74 0.92
CA GLU A 36 7.18 13.88 1.52
C GLU A 36 6.09 14.14 0.47
N LEU A 37 6.38 14.98 -0.53
CA LEU A 37 5.47 15.23 -1.65
C LEU A 37 5.24 13.98 -2.51
N GLU A 38 6.26 13.16 -2.74
CA GLU A 38 6.14 11.89 -3.46
C GLU A 38 5.29 10.89 -2.68
N LYS A 39 5.50 10.79 -1.38
CA LYS A 39 4.66 9.94 -0.50
C LYS A 39 3.20 10.38 -0.51
N MET A 40 2.93 11.68 -0.40
CA MET A 40 1.56 12.20 -0.47
C MET A 40 0.90 11.92 -1.83
N LYS A 41 1.65 12.00 -2.92
CA LYS A 41 1.14 11.68 -4.26
C LYS A 41 0.82 10.19 -4.38
N ASN A 42 1.73 9.32 -3.91
CA ASN A 42 1.53 7.87 -3.94
C ASN A 42 0.32 7.46 -3.10
N ARG A 43 0.14 8.03 -1.91
CA ARG A 43 -1.02 7.77 -1.05
C ARG A 43 -2.33 8.16 -1.74
N LYS A 44 -2.42 9.35 -2.33
CA LYS A 44 -3.61 9.80 -3.08
C LYS A 44 -3.94 8.88 -4.27
N LEU A 45 -2.93 8.44 -5.00
CA LEU A 45 -3.14 7.50 -6.10
C LEU A 45 -3.68 6.15 -5.62
N LEU A 46 -3.24 5.67 -4.46
CA LEU A 46 -3.76 4.46 -3.84
C LEU A 46 -5.20 4.65 -3.35
N GLU A 47 -5.51 5.78 -2.74
CA GLU A 47 -6.87 6.15 -2.32
C GLU A 47 -7.83 6.19 -3.51
N GLU A 48 -7.45 6.85 -4.60
CA GLU A 48 -8.23 6.88 -5.83
C GLU A 48 -8.41 5.50 -6.46
N TYR A 49 -7.34 4.69 -6.47
CA TYR A 49 -7.39 3.33 -6.97
C TYR A 49 -8.40 2.48 -6.19
N PHE A 50 -8.32 2.47 -4.85
CA PHE A 50 -9.24 1.70 -4.02
C PHE A 50 -10.66 2.25 -4.07
N SER A 51 -10.84 3.56 -4.10
CA SER A 51 -12.17 4.17 -4.22
C SER A 51 -12.90 3.70 -5.48
N ARG A 52 -12.19 3.59 -6.60
CA ARG A 52 -12.76 3.08 -7.86
C ARG A 52 -12.93 1.56 -7.85
N SER A 53 -11.91 0.82 -7.42
CA SER A 53 -11.91 -0.64 -7.45
C SER A 53 -12.95 -1.25 -6.51
N LEU A 54 -13.19 -0.62 -5.37
CA LEU A 54 -14.15 -1.04 -4.36
C LEU A 54 -15.55 -0.42 -4.55
N GLU A 55 -15.73 0.47 -5.52
CA GLU A 55 -17.00 1.17 -5.76
C GLU A 55 -17.54 1.84 -4.49
N ILE A 56 -16.70 2.63 -3.80
CA ILE A 56 -17.00 3.18 -2.48
C ILE A 56 -18.33 3.94 -2.45
N GLU A 57 -18.63 4.72 -3.49
CA GLU A 57 -19.91 5.45 -3.58
C GLU A 57 -21.12 4.51 -3.53
N LEU A 58 -21.03 3.34 -4.17
CA LEU A 58 -22.07 2.33 -4.13
C LEU A 58 -22.19 1.70 -2.73
N LEU A 59 -21.05 1.38 -2.11
CA LEU A 59 -21.00 0.81 -0.76
C LEU A 59 -21.61 1.77 0.27
N LEU A 60 -21.30 3.06 0.22
CA LEU A 60 -21.85 4.08 1.12
C LEU A 60 -23.38 4.23 0.98
N ARG A 61 -23.90 4.06 -0.24
CA ARG A 61 -25.36 4.07 -0.47
C ARG A 61 -26.04 2.82 0.08
N LEU A 62 -25.39 1.66 0.01
CA LEU A 62 -25.94 0.40 0.47
C LEU A 62 -25.81 0.22 2.00
N TYR A 63 -24.77 0.79 2.58
CA TYR A 63 -24.40 0.65 4.00
C TYR A 63 -24.13 2.02 4.62
N PRO A 64 -25.14 2.89 4.76
CA PRO A 64 -24.96 4.23 5.31
C PRO A 64 -24.53 4.21 6.79
N ASP A 65 -24.92 3.18 7.54
CA ASP A 65 -24.56 3.03 8.96
C ASP A 65 -23.10 2.57 9.17
N ASP A 66 -22.49 1.99 8.13
CA ASP A 66 -21.11 1.48 8.15
C ASP A 66 -20.09 2.41 7.46
N GLU A 67 -20.45 3.66 7.20
CA GLU A 67 -19.61 4.64 6.50
C GLU A 67 -18.21 4.74 7.11
N ASP A 68 -18.13 4.92 8.43
CA ASP A 68 -16.85 5.01 9.14
C ASP A 68 -16.00 3.73 8.98
N THR A 69 -16.66 2.57 9.00
CA THR A 69 -15.99 1.28 8.82
C THR A 69 -15.44 1.13 7.41
N ILE A 70 -16.19 1.56 6.40
CA ILE A 70 -15.76 1.53 5.00
C ILE A 70 -14.54 2.41 4.79
N TYR A 71 -14.53 3.64 5.31
CA TYR A 71 -13.35 4.51 5.24
C TYR A 71 -12.15 3.96 5.99
N GLN A 72 -12.34 3.35 7.17
CA GLN A 72 -11.26 2.69 7.91
C GLN A 72 -10.67 1.50 7.14
N ILE A 73 -11.49 0.77 6.39
CA ILE A 73 -11.02 -0.32 5.50
C ILE A 73 -10.15 0.26 4.39
N VAL A 74 -10.58 1.33 3.74
CA VAL A 74 -9.78 1.99 2.68
C VAL A 74 -8.45 2.49 3.23
N ASP A 75 -8.46 3.18 4.36
CA ASP A 75 -7.24 3.66 5.03
C ASP A 75 -6.29 2.50 5.36
N LEU A 76 -6.81 1.40 5.88
CA LEU A 76 -6.02 0.21 6.18
C LEU A 76 -5.38 -0.40 4.92
N LEU A 77 -6.10 -0.44 3.81
CA LEU A 77 -5.60 -0.92 2.52
C LEU A 77 -4.49 -0.01 2.00
N VAL A 78 -4.70 1.31 2.05
CA VAL A 78 -3.72 2.31 1.62
C VAL A 78 -2.46 2.23 2.48
N ASP A 79 -2.60 2.22 3.81
CA ASP A 79 -1.48 2.11 4.75
C ASP A 79 -0.67 0.82 4.55
N THR A 80 -1.36 -0.28 4.27
CA THR A 80 -0.71 -1.57 4.01
C THR A 80 0.04 -1.54 2.68
N CYS A 81 -0.52 -0.91 1.65
CA CYS A 81 0.10 -0.81 0.32
C CYS A 81 1.25 0.21 0.27
N ASP A 82 1.19 1.28 1.04
CA ASP A 82 2.27 2.28 1.14
C ASP A 82 3.42 1.82 2.05
N SER A 83 3.20 0.75 2.81
CA SER A 83 4.20 0.20 3.72
C SER A 83 5.41 -0.36 2.97
N LYS A 84 6.62 0.09 3.31
CA LYS A 84 7.90 -0.41 2.77
C LYS A 84 8.37 -1.73 3.44
N ARG A 85 7.49 -2.43 4.15
CA ARG A 85 7.83 -3.69 4.83
C ARG A 85 7.91 -4.83 3.83
N ASN A 86 8.93 -5.68 3.95
CA ASN A 86 9.07 -6.87 3.13
C ASN A 86 8.14 -8.00 3.57
N LEU A 87 7.72 -7.99 4.83
CA LEU A 87 6.82 -8.98 5.44
C LEU A 87 5.64 -8.26 6.09
N ILE A 88 4.45 -8.82 5.90
CA ILE A 88 3.20 -8.34 6.50
C ILE A 88 2.59 -9.50 7.28
N ARG A 89 2.27 -9.24 8.55
CA ARG A 89 1.69 -10.25 9.42
C ARG A 89 0.19 -10.38 9.19
N ILE A 90 -0.25 -11.57 8.78
CA ILE A 90 -1.65 -11.91 8.51
C ILE A 90 -2.03 -13.12 9.37
N ALA A 91 -3.02 -12.96 10.25
CA ALA A 91 -3.54 -14.03 11.13
C ALA A 91 -2.46 -14.77 11.94
N GLY A 92 -1.39 -14.06 12.32
CA GLY A 92 -0.27 -14.63 13.08
C GLY A 92 0.92 -15.08 12.24
N ASP A 93 0.77 -15.25 10.91
CA ASP A 93 1.84 -15.64 9.99
C ASP A 93 2.45 -14.43 9.29
N ASP A 94 3.76 -14.44 9.11
CA ASP A 94 4.48 -13.44 8.33
C ASP A 94 4.51 -13.86 6.86
N LYS A 95 3.83 -13.07 6.02
CA LYS A 95 3.72 -13.32 4.57
C LYS A 95 4.51 -12.27 3.77
N PRO A 96 5.12 -12.67 2.63
CA PRO A 96 5.76 -11.71 1.75
C PRO A 96 4.80 -10.59 1.35
N ALA A 97 5.27 -9.34 1.43
CA ALA A 97 4.44 -8.17 1.11
C ALA A 97 3.85 -8.24 -0.30
N GLU A 98 4.62 -8.71 -1.30
CA GLU A 98 4.15 -8.87 -2.67
C GLU A 98 2.91 -9.75 -2.78
N VAL A 99 2.88 -10.86 -2.03
CA VAL A 99 1.74 -11.79 -2.01
C VAL A 99 0.52 -11.12 -1.40
N VAL A 100 0.71 -10.40 -0.28
CA VAL A 100 -0.38 -9.67 0.39
C VAL A 100 -0.91 -8.58 -0.53
N LEU A 101 -0.04 -7.73 -1.07
CA LEU A 101 -0.42 -6.63 -1.95
C LEU A 101 -1.14 -7.10 -3.22
N SER A 102 -0.67 -8.20 -3.82
CA SER A 102 -1.32 -8.78 -5.01
C SER A 102 -2.75 -9.24 -4.75
N ARG A 103 -3.03 -9.74 -3.53
CA ARG A 103 -4.39 -10.13 -3.13
C ARG A 103 -5.26 -8.92 -2.79
N LEU A 104 -4.72 -7.95 -2.03
CA LEU A 104 -5.46 -6.76 -1.66
C LEU A 104 -5.87 -5.92 -2.89
N LYS A 105 -5.04 -5.88 -3.92
CA LYS A 105 -5.37 -5.21 -5.19
C LYS A 105 -6.47 -5.91 -6.00
N LYS A 106 -6.82 -7.15 -5.69
CA LYS A 106 -7.91 -7.88 -6.35
C LYS A 106 -9.26 -7.74 -5.63
N LEU A 107 -9.30 -6.98 -4.55
CA LEU A 107 -10.54 -6.72 -3.84
C LEU A 107 -11.50 -5.90 -4.70
N ASN A 108 -12.78 -6.19 -4.55
CA ASN A 108 -13.90 -5.47 -5.16
C ASN A 108 -15.00 -5.20 -4.12
N ALA A 109 -16.08 -4.55 -4.52
CA ALA A 109 -17.22 -4.22 -3.66
C ALA A 109 -17.80 -5.45 -2.94
N ASP A 110 -17.92 -6.59 -3.62
CA ASP A 110 -18.49 -7.81 -3.02
C ASP A 110 -17.65 -8.35 -1.87
N HIS A 111 -16.33 -8.25 -1.99
CA HIS A 111 -15.43 -8.65 -0.91
C HIS A 111 -15.59 -7.76 0.33
N ILE A 112 -15.80 -6.45 0.13
CA ILE A 112 -16.04 -5.52 1.26
C ILE A 112 -17.40 -5.83 1.90
N ARG A 113 -18.46 -6.04 1.12
CA ARG A 113 -19.78 -6.48 1.63
C ARG A 113 -19.65 -7.74 2.48
N PHE A 114 -18.94 -8.74 1.96
CA PHE A 114 -18.67 -9.98 2.71
C PHE A 114 -17.96 -9.71 4.05
N VAL A 115 -16.96 -8.81 4.09
CA VAL A 115 -16.27 -8.45 5.33
C VAL A 115 -17.19 -7.72 6.31
N LEU A 116 -18.05 -6.81 5.82
CA LEU A 116 -19.06 -6.13 6.63
C LEU A 116 -20.08 -7.13 7.20
N ASP A 117 -20.58 -8.07 6.38
CA ASP A 117 -21.48 -9.15 6.84
C ASP A 117 -20.82 -10.01 7.92
N CYS A 118 -19.54 -10.34 7.78
CA CYS A 118 -18.78 -11.08 8.79
C CYS A 118 -18.59 -10.29 10.09
N LEU A 119 -18.37 -8.98 9.99
CA LEU A 119 -18.28 -8.09 11.16
C LEU A 119 -19.62 -8.02 11.91
N ALA A 120 -20.72 -7.84 11.19
CA ALA A 120 -22.07 -7.78 11.76
C ALA A 120 -22.48 -9.10 12.43
N ALA A 121 -22.06 -10.23 11.85
CA ALA A 121 -22.34 -11.56 12.40
C ALA A 121 -21.44 -11.92 13.60
N ASN A 122 -20.36 -11.17 13.83
CA ASN A 122 -19.42 -11.48 14.90
C ASN A 122 -19.92 -10.93 16.24
N THR A 123 -20.23 -11.83 17.16
CA THR A 123 -20.66 -11.52 18.53
C THR A 123 -19.51 -11.49 19.53
N SER A 124 -18.30 -11.87 19.13
CA SER A 124 -17.13 -11.96 20.02
C SER A 124 -16.34 -10.67 20.03
N PRO A 125 -15.80 -10.21 21.17
CA PRO A 125 -14.99 -9.00 21.24
C PRO A 125 -13.68 -9.17 20.49
N ILE A 126 -13.42 -8.29 19.52
CA ILE A 126 -12.20 -8.30 18.72
C ILE A 126 -11.13 -7.47 19.44
N ARG A 127 -10.02 -8.10 19.86
CA ARG A 127 -8.92 -7.41 20.56
C ARG A 127 -8.12 -6.47 19.65
N ASN A 128 -7.92 -6.86 18.39
CA ASN A 128 -7.15 -6.08 17.43
C ASN A 128 -7.92 -5.99 16.11
N MET A 129 -8.70 -4.92 15.99
CA MET A 129 -9.56 -4.70 14.80
C MET A 129 -8.76 -4.61 13.51
N LYS A 130 -7.62 -3.91 13.51
CA LYS A 130 -6.78 -3.78 12.29
C LYS A 130 -6.27 -5.12 11.79
N GLN A 131 -5.78 -5.98 12.68
CA GLN A 131 -5.31 -7.32 12.28
C GLN A 131 -6.45 -8.23 11.84
N TYR A 132 -7.60 -8.14 12.48
CA TYR A 132 -8.79 -8.88 12.09
C TYR A 132 -9.26 -8.49 10.69
N LEU A 133 -9.43 -7.17 10.45
CA LEU A 133 -9.82 -6.65 9.13
C LEU A 133 -8.83 -7.03 8.05
N LEU A 134 -7.53 -6.88 8.30
CA LEU A 134 -6.50 -7.24 7.33
C LEU A 134 -6.52 -8.74 7.00
N ALA A 135 -6.74 -9.60 7.98
CA ALA A 135 -6.88 -11.04 7.78
C ALA A 135 -8.16 -11.38 6.99
N ALA A 136 -9.30 -10.75 7.33
CA ALA A 136 -10.56 -10.93 6.63
C ALA A 136 -10.46 -10.50 5.16
N LEU A 137 -9.91 -9.31 4.90
CA LEU A 137 -9.69 -8.78 3.54
C LEU A 137 -8.73 -9.66 2.72
N PHE A 138 -7.64 -10.12 3.32
CA PHE A 138 -6.69 -11.01 2.66
C PHE A 138 -7.31 -12.35 2.25
N ASN A 139 -8.21 -12.89 3.07
CA ASN A 139 -8.88 -14.17 2.82
C ASN A 139 -10.16 -14.03 1.97
N ALA A 140 -10.79 -12.86 1.95
CA ALA A 140 -12.05 -12.62 1.24
C ALA A 140 -12.09 -13.19 -0.19
N PRO A 141 -11.09 -12.98 -1.07
CA PRO A 141 -11.13 -13.51 -2.43
C PRO A 141 -11.18 -15.02 -2.54
N THR A 142 -10.78 -15.74 -1.50
CA THR A 142 -10.74 -17.21 -1.49
C THR A 142 -11.90 -17.83 -0.72
N THR A 143 -12.53 -17.08 0.18
CA THR A 143 -13.55 -17.61 1.10
C THR A 143 -14.97 -17.20 0.77
N ILE A 144 -15.15 -16.12 0.01
CA ILE A 144 -16.47 -15.54 -0.30
C ILE A 144 -17.45 -16.55 -0.92
N GLN A 145 -17.00 -17.36 -1.88
CA GLN A 145 -17.86 -18.36 -2.53
C GLN A 145 -18.36 -19.42 -1.54
N LEU A 146 -17.45 -19.95 -0.72
CA LEU A 146 -17.77 -20.96 0.28
C LEU A 146 -18.73 -20.43 1.34
N TYR A 147 -18.55 -19.18 1.74
CA TYR A 147 -19.43 -18.53 2.71
C TYR A 147 -20.87 -18.44 2.19
N TYR A 148 -21.06 -17.92 0.99
CA TYR A 148 -22.41 -17.78 0.41
C TYR A 148 -23.06 -19.13 0.10
N GLN A 149 -22.30 -20.13 -0.36
CA GLN A 149 -22.79 -21.49 -0.51
C GLN A 149 -23.29 -22.07 0.81
N ASN A 150 -22.52 -21.92 1.89
CA ASN A 150 -22.95 -22.39 3.21
C ASN A 150 -24.18 -21.64 3.71
N LYS A 151 -24.27 -20.33 3.51
CA LYS A 151 -25.43 -19.53 3.89
C LYS A 151 -26.69 -19.99 3.17
N VAL A 152 -26.61 -20.18 1.86
CA VAL A 152 -27.78 -20.71 1.06
C VAL A 152 -28.17 -22.09 1.53
N ASN A 153 -27.24 -23.00 1.76
CA ASN A 153 -27.54 -24.36 2.25
C ASN A 153 -28.21 -24.34 3.63
N HIS A 154 -27.75 -23.49 4.52
CA HIS A 154 -28.35 -23.30 5.84
C HIS A 154 -29.78 -22.76 5.73
N ASP A 155 -30.03 -21.76 4.90
CA ASP A 155 -31.35 -21.16 4.73
C ASP A 155 -32.36 -22.13 4.07
N LEU A 156 -31.88 -22.99 3.17
CA LEU A 156 -32.68 -24.04 2.57
C LEU A 156 -33.01 -25.16 3.58
N ALA A 157 -32.09 -25.48 4.47
CA ALA A 157 -32.30 -26.47 5.52
C ALA A 157 -33.28 -25.96 6.60
N ALA A 158 -33.24 -24.68 6.93
CA ALA A 158 -34.13 -24.04 7.90
C ALA A 158 -35.59 -23.91 7.40
N ARG A 159 -35.84 -24.05 6.10
CA ARG A 159 -37.20 -24.02 5.48
C ARG A 159 -37.86 -25.39 5.37
N ARG A 160 -37.17 -26.45 5.77
CA ARG A 160 -37.75 -27.83 5.81
C ARG A 160 -38.22 -28.18 7.20
#